data_a1f6828703bfdf9a957f3a881cdf0716
#
_entry.id   a1f6828703bfdf9a957f3a881cdf0716
#
_cell.length_a   1.000
_cell.length_b   1.000
_cell.length_c   1.000
_cell.angle_alpha   90.00
_cell.angle_beta   90.00
_cell.angle_gamma   90.00
#
_symmetry.space_group_name_H-M   'P 1'
#
loop_
_entity.id
_entity.type
_entity.pdbx_description
1 polymer ?
#
loop_
_entity_poly.entity_id
_entity_poly.type
_entity_poly.pdbx_seq_one_letter_code
_entity_poly.pdbx_strand_id
1 'polypeptide(L)'
;LGEHGTDRSAQILVILLFIEVFFLVNYKENKKYILSIILILISLIISLKAFYLIYISLIIPILIYQKEKFILLKNIFLLRITYFAFLFFILVIFTYFINSGCFIYPLSLSCVNVLWSIPINEVLDWNQYYQLWSKAGATPNFRVSNPEEYIEGFNWFSNWMNFYFFNKVSDYL
;
A
#
# COMPACT_ATOMS: atom_id res chain seq x y z
N LEU A 1 10.58 -1.99 17.33
CA LEU A 1 11.18 -0.65 17.05
C LEU A 1 11.19 -0.29 15.55
N GLY A 2 11.13 -1.27 14.62
CA GLY A 2 11.19 -1.01 13.18
C GLY A 2 9.89 -0.49 12.55
N GLU A 3 8.73 -0.77 13.13
CA GLU A 3 7.45 -0.48 12.48
C GLU A 3 7.05 0.99 12.51
N HIS A 4 7.38 1.73 13.57
CA HIS A 4 6.99 3.15 13.67
C HIS A 4 7.83 4.09 12.79
N GLY A 5 9.06 3.72 12.44
CA GLY A 5 9.96 4.55 11.62
C GLY A 5 9.59 4.59 10.14
N THR A 6 9.10 3.48 9.59
CA THR A 6 8.76 3.36 8.16
C THR A 6 7.43 4.00 7.81
N ASP A 7 6.48 4.07 8.74
CA ASP A 7 5.15 4.64 8.50
C ASP A 7 5.21 6.13 8.20
N ARG A 8 5.97 6.90 8.98
CA ARG A 8 6.14 8.34 8.76
C ARG A 8 6.79 8.64 7.40
N SER A 9 7.84 7.89 7.06
CA SER A 9 8.51 8.05 5.77
C SER A 9 7.57 7.73 4.60
N ALA A 10 6.79 6.66 4.70
CA ALA A 10 5.80 6.30 3.69
C ALA A 10 4.70 7.36 3.57
N GLN A 11 4.19 7.92 4.67
CA GLN A 11 3.18 8.97 4.66
C GLN A 11 3.68 10.24 3.99
N ILE A 12 4.93 10.66 4.23
CA ILE A 12 5.54 11.82 3.55
C ILE A 12 5.60 11.59 2.05
N LEU A 13 6.05 10.40 1.62
CA LEU A 13 6.09 10.05 0.20
C LEU A 13 4.69 10.01 -0.44
N VAL A 14 3.68 9.59 0.30
CA VAL A 14 2.28 9.62 -0.14
C VAL A 14 1.80 11.06 -0.35
N ILE A 15 2.14 11.99 0.54
CA ILE A 15 1.81 13.41 0.34
C ILE A 15 2.47 13.95 -0.92
N LEU A 16 3.76 13.65 -1.13
CA LEU A 16 4.47 14.03 -2.36
C LEU A 16 3.81 13.41 -3.60
N LEU A 17 3.38 12.16 -3.53
CA LEU A 17 2.66 11.48 -4.60
C LEU A 17 1.36 12.23 -4.97
N PHE A 18 0.57 12.65 -3.99
CA PHE A 18 -0.65 13.42 -4.24
C PHE A 18 -0.36 14.78 -4.88
N ILE A 19 0.71 15.46 -4.46
CA ILE A 19 1.15 16.72 -5.06
C ILE A 19 1.50 16.52 -6.55
N GLU A 20 2.26 15.47 -6.87
CA GLU A 20 2.64 15.17 -8.26
C GLU A 20 1.42 14.78 -9.12
N VAL A 21 0.48 14.01 -8.56
CA VAL A 21 -0.79 13.70 -9.23
C VAL A 21 -1.59 14.97 -9.50
N PHE A 22 -1.65 15.90 -8.55
CA PHE A 22 -2.32 17.18 -8.71
C PHE A 22 -1.66 18.02 -9.82
N PHE A 23 -0.33 18.06 -9.88
CA PHE A 23 0.39 18.72 -10.96
C PHE A 23 0.13 18.07 -12.32
N LEU A 24 0.10 16.75 -12.39
CA LEU A 24 -0.19 16.02 -13.63
C LEU A 24 -1.56 16.35 -14.19
N VAL A 25 -2.57 16.54 -13.33
CA VAL A 25 -3.93 16.88 -13.73
C VAL A 25 -4.06 18.33 -14.21
N ASN A 26 -3.43 19.26 -13.50
CA ASN A 26 -3.63 20.70 -13.73
C ASN A 26 -2.67 21.31 -14.76
N TYR A 27 -1.44 20.81 -14.88
CA TYR A 27 -0.44 21.35 -15.80
C TYR A 27 -0.37 20.54 -17.10
N LYS A 28 -0.24 21.25 -18.22
CA LYS A 28 -0.19 20.64 -19.57
C LYS A 28 1.24 20.24 -19.97
N GLU A 29 2.24 20.90 -19.40
CA GLU A 29 3.64 20.71 -19.76
C GLU A 29 4.31 19.59 -18.96
N ASN A 30 5.29 18.93 -19.56
CA ASN A 30 6.15 17.91 -18.91
C ASN A 30 5.44 16.68 -18.30
N LYS A 31 4.21 16.35 -18.72
CA LYS A 31 3.40 15.25 -18.19
C LYS A 31 4.15 13.90 -18.13
N LYS A 32 4.99 13.61 -19.12
CA LYS A 32 5.77 12.37 -19.16
C LYS A 32 6.77 12.26 -18.00
N TYR A 33 7.41 13.38 -17.61
CA TYR A 33 8.35 13.38 -16.49
C TYR A 33 7.63 13.28 -15.15
N ILE A 34 6.54 14.03 -14.97
CA ILE A 34 5.72 13.97 -13.76
C ILE A 34 5.20 12.54 -13.55
N LEU A 35 4.71 11.88 -14.60
CA LEU A 35 4.25 10.50 -14.48
C LEU A 35 5.39 9.51 -14.17
N SER A 36 6.61 9.77 -14.66
CA SER A 36 7.78 8.96 -14.27
C SER A 36 8.14 9.14 -12.79
N ILE A 37 8.03 10.37 -12.26
CA ILE A 37 8.21 10.64 -10.83
C ILE A 37 7.13 9.91 -10.02
N ILE A 38 5.88 9.95 -10.45
CA ILE A 38 4.77 9.22 -9.81
C ILE A 38 5.07 7.72 -9.73
N LEU A 39 5.55 7.11 -10.82
CA LEU A 39 5.90 5.68 -10.83
C LEU A 39 7.04 5.34 -9.86
N ILE A 40 8.05 6.21 -9.77
CA ILE A 40 9.14 6.03 -8.80
C ILE A 40 8.63 6.16 -7.37
N LEU A 41 7.83 7.19 -7.08
CA LEU A 41 7.26 7.40 -5.75
C LEU A 41 6.40 6.20 -5.33
N ILE A 42 5.54 5.68 -6.20
CA ILE A 42 4.74 4.48 -5.93
C ILE A 42 5.67 3.30 -5.61
N SER A 43 6.72 3.07 -6.40
CA SER A 43 7.65 1.97 -6.17
C SER A 43 8.38 2.10 -4.83
N LEU A 44 8.81 3.32 -4.45
CA LEU A 44 9.44 3.59 -3.16
C LEU A 44 8.47 3.40 -2.00
N ILE A 45 7.23 3.87 -2.11
CA ILE A 45 6.21 3.72 -1.08
C ILE A 45 5.93 2.23 -0.83
N ILE A 46 5.79 1.44 -1.88
CA ILE A 46 5.55 -0.01 -1.78
C ILE A 46 6.75 -0.72 -1.14
N SER A 47 7.98 -0.27 -1.42
CA SER A 47 9.18 -0.85 -0.81
C SER A 47 9.23 -0.67 0.70
N LEU A 48 8.67 0.42 1.22
CA LEU A 48 8.57 0.67 2.64
C LEU A 48 7.47 -0.16 3.29
N LYS A 49 6.33 -0.31 2.61
CA LYS A 49 5.19 -1.05 3.15
C LYS A 49 4.29 -1.57 2.02
N ALA A 50 4.16 -2.90 1.92
CA ALA A 50 3.36 -3.55 0.86
C ALA A 50 1.89 -3.12 0.84
N PHE A 51 1.32 -2.73 2.00
CA PHE A 51 -0.05 -2.23 2.12
C PHE A 51 -0.33 -1.02 1.21
N TYR A 52 0.66 -0.18 0.96
CA TYR A 52 0.52 0.99 0.08
C TYR A 52 0.45 0.66 -1.41
N LEU A 53 0.46 -0.62 -1.79
CA LEU A 53 0.19 -1.08 -3.16
C LEU A 53 -1.15 -0.54 -3.68
N ILE A 54 -2.10 -0.23 -2.81
CA ILE A 54 -3.38 0.40 -3.15
C ILE A 54 -3.22 1.71 -3.91
N TYR A 55 -2.11 2.45 -3.71
CA TYR A 55 -1.87 3.71 -4.43
C TYR A 55 -1.56 3.55 -5.93
N ILE A 56 -1.31 2.32 -6.39
CA ILE A 56 -1.28 2.04 -7.84
C ILE A 56 -2.63 2.39 -8.48
N SER A 57 -3.73 2.28 -7.74
CA SER A 57 -5.06 2.65 -8.21
C SER A 57 -5.19 4.12 -8.63
N LEU A 58 -4.32 5.01 -8.13
CA LEU A 58 -4.28 6.42 -8.56
C LEU A 58 -3.89 6.60 -10.03
N ILE A 59 -3.27 5.60 -10.64
CA ILE A 59 -2.97 5.63 -12.07
C ILE A 59 -4.26 5.56 -12.91
N ILE A 60 -5.30 4.88 -12.41
CA ILE A 60 -6.57 4.69 -13.12
C ILE A 60 -7.26 6.02 -13.43
N PRO A 61 -7.58 6.90 -12.45
CA PRO A 61 -8.20 8.19 -12.73
C PRO A 61 -7.32 9.09 -13.60
N ILE A 62 -5.98 9.02 -13.46
CA ILE A 62 -5.05 9.74 -14.32
C ILE A 62 -5.25 9.33 -15.78
N LEU A 63 -5.30 8.03 -16.06
CA LEU A 63 -5.49 7.50 -17.42
C LEU A 63 -6.87 7.83 -17.97
N ILE A 64 -7.92 7.85 -17.14
CA ILE A 64 -9.27 8.22 -17.55
C ILE A 64 -9.34 9.71 -17.92
N TYR A 65 -8.72 10.57 -17.10
CA TYR A 65 -8.78 12.03 -17.28
C TYR A 65 -7.98 12.53 -18.49
N GLN A 66 -6.93 11.82 -18.90
CA GLN A 66 -6.08 12.24 -20.01
C GLN A 66 -6.70 11.88 -21.39
N LYS A 67 -6.93 12.91 -22.22
CA LYS A 67 -7.47 12.72 -23.58
C LYS A 67 -6.54 11.89 -24.48
N GLU A 68 -5.24 12.08 -24.36
CA GLU A 68 -4.21 11.40 -25.18
C GLU A 68 -3.49 10.29 -24.40
N LYS A 69 -4.23 9.50 -23.63
CA LYS A 69 -3.69 8.48 -22.73
C LYS A 69 -2.75 7.47 -23.40
N PHE A 70 -3.05 7.02 -24.61
CA PHE A 70 -2.23 6.06 -25.34
C PHE A 70 -0.88 6.64 -25.77
N ILE A 71 -0.87 7.90 -26.22
CA ILE A 71 0.35 8.61 -26.61
C ILE A 71 1.21 8.85 -25.36
N LEU A 72 0.58 9.24 -24.25
CA LEU A 72 1.26 9.44 -22.98
C LEU A 72 1.89 8.13 -22.47
N LEU A 73 1.15 7.03 -22.46
CA LEU A 73 1.65 5.71 -22.08
C LEU A 73 2.82 5.27 -22.97
N LYS A 74 2.69 5.37 -24.29
CA LYS A 74 3.77 5.04 -25.23
C LYS A 74 5.03 5.86 -24.93
N ASN A 75 4.88 7.15 -24.69
CA ASN A 75 6.02 8.03 -24.41
C ASN A 75 6.70 7.69 -23.06
N ILE A 76 5.94 7.24 -22.05
CA ILE A 76 6.49 6.82 -20.76
C ILE A 76 7.32 5.56 -20.93
N PHE A 77 6.82 4.56 -21.65
CA PHE A 77 7.59 3.33 -21.91
C PHE A 77 8.89 3.57 -22.70
N LEU A 78 9.04 4.71 -23.37
CA LEU A 78 10.28 5.12 -24.00
C LEU A 78 11.29 5.80 -23.06
N LEU A 79 10.88 6.18 -21.85
CA LEU A 79 11.77 6.80 -20.88
C LEU A 79 12.60 5.75 -20.13
N ARG A 80 13.91 5.93 -20.08
CA ARG A 80 14.82 5.05 -19.33
C ARG A 80 14.42 4.94 -17.85
N ILE A 81 13.96 6.02 -17.26
CA ILE A 81 13.54 6.09 -15.86
C ILE A 81 12.37 5.13 -15.56
N THR A 82 11.48 4.88 -16.51
CA THR A 82 10.38 3.92 -16.36
C THR A 82 10.88 2.49 -16.20
N TYR A 83 11.94 2.12 -16.95
CA TYR A 83 12.56 0.81 -16.80
C TYR A 83 13.21 0.63 -15.43
N PHE A 84 13.86 1.68 -14.90
CA PHE A 84 14.42 1.65 -13.55
C PHE A 84 13.32 1.51 -12.48
N ALA A 85 12.22 2.26 -12.60
CA ALA A 85 11.09 2.14 -11.68
C ALA A 85 10.47 0.75 -11.72
N PHE A 86 10.32 0.17 -12.90
CA PHE A 86 9.79 -1.18 -13.08
C PHE A 86 10.73 -2.25 -12.54
N LEU A 87 12.03 -2.14 -12.82
CA LEU A 87 13.05 -3.03 -12.26
C LEU A 87 13.04 -2.98 -10.73
N PHE A 88 12.99 -1.78 -10.17
CA PHE A 88 12.92 -1.60 -8.72
C PHE A 88 11.68 -2.25 -8.12
N PHE A 89 10.52 -2.09 -8.76
CA PHE A 89 9.28 -2.72 -8.33
C PHE A 89 9.37 -4.26 -8.33
N ILE A 90 9.97 -4.84 -9.39
CA ILE A 90 10.21 -6.28 -9.46
C ILE A 90 11.14 -6.73 -8.33
N LEU A 91 12.22 -6.00 -8.06
CA LEU A 91 13.15 -6.33 -6.98
C LEU A 91 12.47 -6.30 -5.61
N VAL A 92 11.55 -5.37 -5.37
CA VAL A 92 10.77 -5.30 -4.13
C VAL A 92 9.89 -6.54 -3.97
N ILE A 93 9.13 -6.91 -4.99
CA ILE A 93 8.28 -8.11 -4.97
C ILE A 93 9.15 -9.38 -4.79
N PHE A 94 10.28 -9.45 -5.46
CA PHE A 94 11.21 -10.56 -5.34
C PHE A 94 11.78 -10.68 -3.93
N THR A 95 12.08 -9.55 -3.28
CA THR A 95 12.54 -9.53 -1.88
C THR A 95 11.46 -10.08 -0.94
N TYR A 96 10.19 -9.69 -1.11
CA TYR A 96 9.09 -10.28 -0.34
C TYR A 96 8.99 -11.78 -0.57
N PHE A 97 9.07 -12.23 -1.81
CA PHE A 97 8.99 -13.64 -2.16
C PHE A 97 10.13 -14.46 -1.54
N ILE A 98 11.38 -13.99 -1.62
CA ILE A 98 12.52 -14.71 -1.02
C ILE A 98 12.38 -14.81 0.50
N ASN A 99 11.90 -13.75 1.16
CA ASN A 99 11.84 -13.71 2.61
C ASN A 99 10.66 -14.49 3.20
N SER A 100 9.55 -14.63 2.48
CA SER A 100 8.32 -15.21 3.03
C SER A 100 7.71 -16.33 2.19
N GLY A 101 8.10 -16.47 0.92
CA GLY A 101 7.41 -17.29 -0.05
C GLY A 101 6.14 -16.63 -0.62
N CYS A 102 5.85 -15.37 -0.25
CA CYS A 102 4.67 -14.64 -0.70
C CYS A 102 5.07 -13.41 -1.51
N PHE A 103 4.38 -13.13 -2.61
CA PHE A 103 4.60 -11.91 -3.39
C PHE A 103 4.14 -10.65 -2.64
N ILE A 104 3.11 -10.78 -1.80
CA ILE A 104 2.58 -9.70 -0.94
C ILE A 104 2.31 -10.30 0.44
N TYR A 105 3.26 -10.18 1.35
CA TYR A 105 3.09 -10.69 2.72
C TYR A 105 2.30 -9.68 3.58
N PRO A 106 1.38 -10.11 4.45
CA PRO A 106 0.94 -11.47 4.76
C PRO A 106 -0.35 -11.92 4.03
N LEU A 107 -0.51 -11.62 2.76
CA LEU A 107 -1.68 -12.01 1.97
C LEU A 107 -1.52 -13.47 1.51
N SER A 108 -2.23 -14.41 2.13
CA SER A 108 -2.13 -15.85 1.87
C SER A 108 -2.36 -16.26 0.42
N LEU A 109 -3.25 -15.52 -0.30
CA LEU A 109 -3.52 -15.75 -1.73
C LEU A 109 -2.30 -15.50 -2.64
N SER A 110 -1.30 -14.74 -2.16
CA SER A 110 -0.08 -14.43 -2.91
C SER A 110 1.07 -15.37 -2.60
N CYS A 111 0.87 -16.36 -1.73
CA CYS A 111 1.93 -17.23 -1.23
C CYS A 111 2.05 -18.51 -2.05
N VAL A 112 3.28 -18.94 -2.27
CA VAL A 112 3.61 -20.19 -2.95
C VAL A 112 4.34 -21.09 -1.95
N ASN A 113 3.94 -22.34 -1.87
CA ASN A 113 4.58 -23.32 -1.00
C ASN A 113 5.92 -23.76 -1.61
N VAL A 114 7.00 -23.21 -1.08
CA VAL A 114 8.38 -23.54 -1.44
C VAL A 114 9.14 -23.97 -0.19
N LEU A 115 10.31 -24.62 -0.36
CA LEU A 115 11.09 -25.21 0.75
C LEU A 115 11.43 -24.22 1.88
N TRP A 116 11.53 -22.94 1.58
CA TRP A 116 11.88 -21.88 2.54
C TRP A 116 10.70 -20.98 2.92
N SER A 117 9.50 -21.24 2.37
CA SER A 117 8.34 -20.40 2.67
C SER A 117 7.92 -20.50 4.14
N ILE A 118 7.40 -19.40 4.65
CA ILE A 118 6.71 -19.39 5.95
C ILE A 118 5.50 -20.33 5.85
N PRO A 119 5.24 -21.15 6.88
CA PRO A 119 4.05 -22.03 6.88
C PRO A 119 2.77 -21.23 6.70
N ILE A 120 1.87 -21.71 5.86
CA ILE A 120 0.64 -20.99 5.50
C ILE A 120 -0.22 -20.63 6.71
N ASN A 121 -0.24 -21.48 7.74
CA ASN A 121 -0.98 -21.22 8.97
C ASN A 121 -0.41 -19.97 9.69
N GLU A 122 0.90 -19.83 9.76
CA GLU A 122 1.54 -18.65 10.34
C GLU A 122 1.23 -17.38 9.54
N VAL A 123 1.18 -17.47 8.21
CA VAL A 123 0.77 -16.34 7.35
C VAL A 123 -0.68 -15.93 7.63
N LEU A 124 -1.58 -16.89 7.82
CA LEU A 124 -2.97 -16.64 8.17
C LEU A 124 -3.10 -15.97 9.54
N ASP A 125 -2.35 -16.45 10.53
CA ASP A 125 -2.34 -15.89 11.89
C ASP A 125 -1.85 -14.42 11.86
N TRP A 126 -0.78 -14.13 11.12
CA TRP A 126 -0.29 -12.77 10.93
C TRP A 126 -1.29 -11.89 10.19
N ASN A 127 -1.95 -12.40 9.15
CA ASN A 127 -2.99 -11.65 8.44
C ASN A 127 -4.14 -11.29 9.38
N GLN A 128 -4.63 -12.25 10.17
CA GLN A 128 -5.66 -12.03 11.17
C GLN A 128 -5.22 -11.01 12.23
N TYR A 129 -3.99 -11.13 12.73
CA TYR A 129 -3.41 -10.20 13.70
C TYR A 129 -3.39 -8.77 13.18
N TYR A 130 -2.93 -8.54 11.94
CA TYR A 130 -2.91 -7.20 11.34
C TYR A 130 -4.30 -6.64 11.10
N GLN A 131 -5.26 -7.48 10.71
CA GLN A 131 -6.65 -7.07 10.58
C GLN A 131 -7.25 -6.65 11.93
N LEU A 132 -7.03 -7.43 12.97
CA LEU A 132 -7.47 -7.10 14.32
C LEU A 132 -6.83 -5.82 14.82
N TRP A 133 -5.54 -5.67 14.63
CA TRP A 133 -4.80 -4.48 15.06
C TRP A 133 -5.33 -3.21 14.39
N SER A 134 -5.60 -3.26 13.09
CA SER A 134 -6.14 -2.11 12.35
C SER A 134 -7.59 -1.80 12.68
N LYS A 135 -8.43 -2.83 12.87
CA LYS A 135 -9.88 -2.70 13.08
C LYS A 135 -10.26 -2.47 14.55
N ALA A 136 -9.48 -2.98 15.50
CA ALA A 136 -9.74 -2.80 16.92
C ALA A 136 -9.20 -1.48 17.50
N GLY A 137 -8.38 -0.76 16.78
CA GLY A 137 -7.83 0.55 17.18
C GLY A 137 -6.82 0.52 18.34
N ALA A 138 -6.52 -0.64 18.91
CA ALA A 138 -5.54 -0.86 19.97
C ALA A 138 -5.10 -2.32 19.96
N THR A 139 -4.28 -2.75 20.95
CA THR A 139 -3.89 -4.15 21.11
C THR A 139 -5.12 -5.07 21.04
N PRO A 140 -5.16 -6.00 20.07
CA PRO A 140 -6.36 -6.77 19.74
C PRO A 140 -6.88 -7.60 20.93
N ASN A 141 -5.97 -8.08 21.78
CA ASN A 141 -6.29 -9.04 22.85
C ASN A 141 -7.16 -8.50 23.99
N PHE A 142 -7.35 -7.18 24.10
CA PHE A 142 -8.06 -6.60 25.24
C PHE A 142 -9.51 -6.20 24.94
N ARG A 143 -9.96 -6.20 23.68
CA ARG A 143 -11.24 -5.58 23.32
C ARG A 143 -12.15 -6.47 22.48
N VAL A 144 -11.68 -7.62 22.06
CA VAL A 144 -12.39 -8.49 21.14
C VAL A 144 -12.50 -9.88 21.72
N SER A 145 -13.70 -10.27 22.12
CA SER A 145 -13.99 -11.60 22.69
C SER A 145 -13.99 -12.69 21.60
N ASN A 146 -14.44 -12.36 20.39
CA ASN A 146 -14.49 -13.27 19.25
C ASN A 146 -13.82 -12.60 18.04
N PRO A 147 -12.51 -12.85 17.82
CA PRO A 147 -11.74 -12.17 16.77
C PRO A 147 -12.24 -12.41 15.35
N GLU A 148 -12.68 -13.63 15.05
CA GLU A 148 -13.13 -14.03 13.71
C GLU A 148 -14.40 -13.27 13.32
N GLU A 149 -15.40 -13.32 14.19
CA GLU A 149 -16.66 -12.60 13.99
C GLU A 149 -16.44 -11.08 13.94
N TYR A 150 -15.49 -10.56 14.72
CA TYR A 150 -15.21 -9.13 14.76
C TYR A 150 -14.62 -8.60 13.43
N ILE A 151 -13.74 -9.33 12.81
CA ILE A 151 -13.10 -8.90 11.54
C ILE A 151 -13.99 -9.16 10.32
N GLU A 152 -15.04 -9.97 10.47
CA GLU A 152 -15.96 -10.30 9.38
C GLU A 152 -16.81 -9.09 8.97
N GLY A 153 -16.84 -8.82 7.68
CA GLY A 153 -17.62 -7.71 7.13
C GLY A 153 -17.32 -6.35 7.78
N PHE A 154 -18.35 -5.66 8.26
CA PHE A 154 -18.27 -4.35 8.91
C PHE A 154 -18.59 -4.38 10.42
N ASN A 155 -18.56 -5.54 11.07
CA ASN A 155 -18.88 -5.69 12.50
C ASN A 155 -17.96 -4.83 13.39
N TRP A 156 -16.71 -4.63 12.95
CA TRP A 156 -15.69 -3.82 13.62
C TRP A 156 -15.96 -2.30 13.57
N PHE A 157 -16.75 -1.81 12.61
CA PHE A 157 -16.84 -0.38 12.29
C PHE A 157 -17.39 0.47 13.47
N SER A 158 -18.47 0.05 14.07
CA SER A 158 -19.07 0.79 15.20
C SER A 158 -18.12 0.87 16.39
N ASN A 159 -17.44 -0.24 16.70
CA ASN A 159 -16.48 -0.29 17.79
C ASN A 159 -15.25 0.58 17.50
N TRP A 160 -14.74 0.52 16.27
CA TRP A 160 -13.61 1.35 15.82
C TRP A 160 -13.93 2.84 15.90
N MET A 161 -15.11 3.26 15.44
CA MET A 161 -15.56 4.65 15.54
C MET A 161 -15.61 5.13 16.99
N ASN A 162 -16.21 4.36 17.89
CA ASN A 162 -16.39 4.77 19.28
C ASN A 162 -15.10 4.75 20.10
N PHE A 163 -14.25 3.73 19.91
CA PHE A 163 -13.07 3.54 20.76
C PHE A 163 -11.77 4.07 20.17
N TYR A 164 -11.71 4.26 18.87
CA TYR A 164 -10.53 4.80 18.23
C TYR A 164 -10.75 6.20 17.70
N PHE A 165 -11.71 6.39 16.81
CA PHE A 165 -11.90 7.67 16.14
C PHE A 165 -12.30 8.76 17.15
N PHE A 166 -13.38 8.58 17.90
CA PHE A 166 -13.82 9.61 18.83
C PHE A 166 -12.95 9.77 20.07
N ASN A 167 -12.29 8.73 20.56
CA ASN A 167 -11.46 8.83 21.77
C ASN A 167 -10.00 9.19 21.50
N LYS A 168 -9.47 8.95 20.29
CA LYS A 168 -8.08 9.23 20.01
C LYS A 168 -7.85 10.29 18.94
N VAL A 169 -8.69 10.31 17.91
CA VAL A 169 -8.52 11.28 16.83
C VAL A 169 -9.14 12.63 17.21
N SER A 170 -10.29 12.62 17.90
CA SER A 170 -10.94 13.86 18.35
C SER A 170 -10.15 14.63 19.40
N ASP A 171 -9.31 13.95 20.19
CA ASP A 171 -8.44 14.61 21.18
C ASP A 171 -7.26 15.36 20.54
N TYR A 172 -6.98 15.13 19.26
CA TYR A 172 -5.91 15.78 18.49
C TYR A 172 -6.42 16.81 17.46
N LEU A 173 -7.74 16.92 17.27
CA LEU A 173 -8.41 17.90 16.41
C LEU A 173 -8.96 19.06 17.21
#